data_094ea907e42c019b1fa6966fd6c25c5c
#
_entry.id   094ea907e42c019b1fa6966fd6c25c5c
#
_cell.length_a   1.000
_cell.length_b   1.000
_cell.length_c   1.000
_cell.angle_alpha   90.00
_cell.angle_beta   90.00
_cell.angle_gamma   90.00
#
_symmetry.space_group_name_H-M   'P 1'
#
loop_
_entity.id
_entity.type
_entity.pdbx_description
1 polymer ?
#
loop_
_entity_poly.entity_id
_entity_poly.type
_entity_poly.pdbx_seq_one_letter_code
_entity_poly.pdbx_strand_id
1 'polypeptide(L)'
;EGQPTIDAVADNVTETTRGTVLSKNGVKVSTVEHGMAALYALGIDNCLIQVNGPEFPILDGSAQYYVQEIERVGTVEQNAVKDFYIIKSKIEFRDETTGSSIMLGRKRK
;
A
#
# COMPACT_ATOMS: atom_id res chain seq x y z
N GLU A 1 -12.09 18.53 10.30
CA GLU A 1 -10.99 19.13 11.10
C GLU A 1 -10.70 18.29 12.32
N GLY A 2 -9.42 18.08 12.67
CA GLY A 2 -8.99 17.38 13.87
C GLY A 2 -8.99 15.84 13.79
N GLN A 3 -9.29 15.24 12.66
CA GLN A 3 -9.17 13.79 12.49
C GLN A 3 -7.71 13.40 12.31
N PRO A 4 -7.23 12.33 13.02
CA PRO A 4 -5.86 11.88 12.86
C PRO A 4 -5.64 11.30 11.46
N THR A 5 -4.44 11.52 10.92
CA THR A 5 -4.02 10.97 9.64
C THR A 5 -2.75 10.14 9.78
N ILE A 6 -2.63 9.10 8.97
CA ILE A 6 -1.43 8.25 8.89
C ILE A 6 -1.02 8.20 7.44
N ASP A 7 0.20 8.64 7.14
CA ASP A 7 0.75 8.49 5.79
C ASP A 7 1.00 7.01 5.48
N ALA A 8 0.52 6.57 4.32
CA ALA A 8 0.67 5.19 3.88
C ALA A 8 2.06 4.95 3.29
N VAL A 9 3.06 4.97 4.15
CA VAL A 9 4.47 4.72 3.82
C VAL A 9 5.01 3.57 4.65
N ALA A 10 6.03 2.90 4.16
CA ALA A 10 6.64 1.73 4.83
C ALA A 10 7.10 2.05 6.25
N ASP A 11 7.57 3.27 6.52
CA ASP A 11 8.02 3.69 7.84
C ASP A 11 6.92 3.64 8.91
N ASN A 12 5.65 3.69 8.51
CA ASN A 12 4.52 3.61 9.42
C ASN A 12 3.95 2.19 9.58
N VAL A 13 4.54 1.19 8.91
CA VAL A 13 4.16 -0.22 9.08
C VAL A 13 4.72 -0.72 10.40
N THR A 14 3.83 -1.15 11.30
CA THR A 14 4.19 -1.58 12.65
C THR A 14 3.97 -3.06 12.90
N GLU A 15 3.16 -3.72 12.09
CA GLU A 15 2.86 -5.13 12.22
C GLU A 15 2.53 -5.74 10.86
N THR A 16 2.99 -6.98 10.64
CA THR A 16 2.72 -7.73 9.39
C THR A 16 2.35 -9.19 9.63
N THR A 17 2.11 -9.60 10.87
CA THR A 17 1.93 -11.02 11.24
C THR A 17 0.68 -11.65 10.62
N ARG A 18 -0.45 -10.94 10.64
CA ARG A 18 -1.74 -11.42 10.11
C ARG A 18 -2.39 -10.45 9.13
N GLY A 19 -1.70 -9.42 8.79
CA GLY A 19 -2.13 -8.33 7.94
C GLY A 19 -1.22 -7.15 8.16
N THR A 20 -1.31 -6.17 7.29
CA THR A 20 -0.47 -4.98 7.39
C THR A 20 -1.15 -3.92 8.23
N VAL A 21 -0.46 -3.46 9.25
CA VAL A 21 -0.93 -2.40 10.16
C VAL A 21 -0.08 -1.16 9.98
N LEU A 22 -0.74 -0.04 9.77
CA LEU A 22 -0.12 1.29 9.79
C LEU A 22 -0.41 1.97 11.12
N SER A 23 0.61 2.53 11.74
CA SER A 23 0.48 3.25 13.02
C SER A 23 1.29 4.53 13.02
N LYS A 24 0.74 5.55 13.65
CA LYS A 24 1.43 6.81 13.92
C LYS A 24 0.76 7.54 15.08
N ASN A 25 1.55 8.07 16.01
CA ASN A 25 1.07 8.90 17.12
C ASN A 25 -0.08 8.24 17.93
N GLY A 26 0.02 6.93 18.19
CA GLY A 26 -0.97 6.19 18.98
C GLY A 26 -2.25 5.82 18.21
N VAL A 27 -2.34 6.16 16.95
CA VAL A 27 -3.45 5.78 16.06
C VAL A 27 -2.98 4.68 15.12
N LYS A 28 -3.84 3.70 14.86
CA LYS A 28 -3.53 2.61 13.92
C LYS A 28 -4.72 2.24 13.06
N VAL A 29 -4.40 1.73 11.88
CA VAL A 29 -5.36 1.11 10.97
C VAL A 29 -4.78 -0.20 10.45
N SER A 30 -5.57 -1.25 10.46
CA SER A 30 -5.14 -2.60 10.08
C SER A 30 -5.76 -3.06 8.77
N THR A 31 -5.19 -4.14 8.22
CA THR A 31 -5.68 -4.83 7.01
C THR A 31 -5.72 -3.91 5.78
N VAL A 32 -4.66 -3.12 5.61
CA VAL A 32 -4.57 -2.13 4.52
C VAL A 32 -4.08 -2.72 3.19
N GLU A 33 -3.55 -3.94 3.18
CA GLU A 33 -2.86 -4.55 2.05
C GLU A 33 -3.70 -4.66 0.78
N HIS A 34 -4.97 -5.04 0.90
CA HIS A 34 -5.87 -5.21 -0.27
C HIS A 34 -6.24 -3.86 -0.89
N GLY A 35 -6.53 -2.87 -0.06
CA GLY A 35 -6.78 -1.51 -0.52
C GLY A 35 -5.55 -0.90 -1.19
N MET A 36 -4.38 -1.06 -0.58
CA MET A 36 -3.11 -0.57 -1.14
C MET A 36 -2.77 -1.26 -2.46
N ALA A 37 -3.00 -2.57 -2.56
CA ALA A 37 -2.80 -3.33 -3.80
C ALA A 37 -3.69 -2.81 -4.94
N ALA A 38 -4.95 -2.49 -4.64
CA ALA A 38 -5.87 -1.93 -5.62
C ALA A 38 -5.43 -0.56 -6.13
N LEU A 39 -5.00 0.33 -5.22
CA LEU A 39 -4.49 1.65 -5.59
C LEU A 39 -3.26 1.55 -6.48
N TYR A 40 -2.34 0.66 -6.14
CA TYR A 40 -1.14 0.40 -6.94
C TYR A 40 -1.49 -0.13 -8.33
N ALA A 41 -2.36 -1.12 -8.42
CA ALA A 41 -2.78 -1.73 -9.68
C ALA A 41 -3.44 -0.73 -10.63
N LEU A 42 -4.18 0.24 -10.09
CA LEU A 42 -4.87 1.27 -10.86
C LEU A 42 -4.02 2.53 -11.10
N GLY A 43 -2.77 2.53 -10.65
CA GLY A 43 -1.86 3.65 -10.85
C GLY A 43 -2.23 4.91 -10.09
N ILE A 44 -2.91 4.77 -8.96
CA ILE A 44 -3.31 5.91 -8.13
C ILE A 44 -2.14 6.30 -7.22
N ASP A 45 -1.62 7.50 -7.43
CA ASP A 45 -0.46 8.02 -6.69
C ASP A 45 -0.87 8.80 -5.43
N ASN A 46 -1.99 9.51 -5.49
CA ASN A 46 -2.45 10.36 -4.39
C ASN A 46 -3.94 10.16 -4.14
N CYS A 47 -4.30 9.84 -2.92
CA CYS A 47 -5.68 9.80 -2.47
C CYS A 47 -5.77 9.93 -0.95
N LEU A 48 -6.90 10.40 -0.46
CA LEU A 48 -7.23 10.37 0.95
C LEU A 48 -8.24 9.25 1.19
N ILE A 49 -7.92 8.35 2.09
CA ILE A 49 -8.81 7.26 2.49
C ILE A 49 -9.37 7.56 3.87
N GLN A 50 -10.68 7.66 3.97
CA GLN A 50 -11.37 7.86 5.23
C GLN A 50 -11.97 6.54 5.71
N VAL A 51 -11.66 6.16 6.94
CA VAL A 51 -12.18 4.93 7.57
C VAL A 51 -12.90 5.32 8.84
N ASN A 52 -14.08 4.75 9.06
CA ASN A 52 -14.85 4.99 10.27
C ASN A 52 -14.59 3.97 11.40
N GLY A 53 -13.50 3.23 11.29
CA GLY A 53 -13.07 2.22 12.23
C GLY A 53 -11.59 1.93 12.14
N PRO A 54 -11.06 1.03 12.97
CA PRO A 54 -9.62 0.75 13.05
C PRO A 54 -9.12 -0.23 11.98
N GLU A 55 -9.98 -0.65 11.05
CA GLU A 55 -9.65 -1.70 10.09
C GLU A 55 -10.31 -1.43 8.73
N PHE A 56 -9.58 -1.71 7.65
CA PHE A 56 -10.15 -1.74 6.31
C PHE A 56 -11.11 -2.94 6.18
N PRO A 57 -12.22 -2.82 5.44
CA PRO A 57 -13.10 -3.96 5.21
C PRO A 57 -12.38 -5.08 4.46
N ILE A 58 -12.54 -6.31 4.97
CA ILE A 58 -11.91 -7.49 4.37
C ILE A 58 -12.54 -7.86 3.02
N LEU A 59 -13.81 -7.57 2.85
CA LEU A 59 -14.61 -7.94 1.69
C LEU A 59 -14.50 -9.44 1.40
N ASP A 60 -14.00 -9.82 0.22
CA ASP A 60 -13.79 -11.23 -0.14
C ASP A 60 -12.37 -11.74 0.17
N GLY A 61 -11.56 -10.93 0.85
CA GLY A 61 -10.16 -11.26 1.13
C GLY A 61 -9.20 -11.02 -0.04
N SER A 62 -9.65 -10.32 -1.07
CA SER A 62 -8.82 -9.91 -2.22
C SER A 62 -8.96 -8.41 -2.49
N ALA A 63 -8.22 -7.91 -3.48
CA ALA A 63 -8.32 -6.53 -3.93
C ALA A 63 -9.46 -6.31 -4.95
N GLN A 64 -10.15 -7.36 -5.38
CA GLN A 64 -11.09 -7.33 -6.50
C GLN A 64 -12.19 -6.28 -6.34
N TYR A 65 -12.88 -6.27 -5.22
CA TYR A 65 -13.97 -5.33 -4.99
C TYR A 65 -13.49 -3.89 -4.83
N TYR A 66 -12.30 -3.69 -4.26
CA TYR A 66 -11.67 -2.37 -4.24
C TYR A 66 -11.41 -1.85 -5.66
N VAL A 67 -10.85 -2.70 -6.51
CA VAL A 67 -10.58 -2.35 -7.92
C VAL A 67 -11.87 -2.01 -8.66
N GLN A 68 -12.88 -2.85 -8.54
CA GLN A 68 -14.17 -2.66 -9.20
C GLN A 68 -14.84 -1.33 -8.82
N GLU A 69 -14.86 -1.00 -7.53
CA GLU A 69 -15.48 0.23 -7.05
C GLU A 69 -14.69 1.48 -7.46
N ILE A 70 -13.37 1.43 -7.44
CA ILE A 70 -12.53 2.54 -7.89
C ILE A 70 -12.69 2.76 -9.40
N GLU A 71 -12.72 1.70 -10.19
CA GLU A 71 -12.96 1.79 -11.65
C GLU A 71 -14.34 2.37 -11.96
N ARG A 72 -15.34 2.00 -11.19
CA ARG A 72 -16.70 2.53 -11.34
C ARG A 72 -16.77 4.05 -11.13
N VAL A 73 -16.05 4.55 -10.16
CA VAL A 73 -15.99 5.98 -9.82
C VAL A 73 -15.05 6.73 -10.74
N GLY A 74 -13.95 6.09 -11.11
CA GLY A 74 -12.90 6.66 -11.95
C GLY A 74 -11.84 7.42 -11.16
N THR A 75 -10.84 7.89 -11.90
CA THR A 75 -9.69 8.63 -11.37
C THR A 75 -9.55 9.97 -12.08
N VAL A 76 -8.85 10.89 -11.45
CA VAL A 76 -8.57 12.22 -12.01
C VAL A 76 -7.07 12.38 -12.20
N GLU A 77 -6.66 12.76 -13.39
CA GLU A 77 -5.26 13.05 -13.70
C GLU A 77 -4.84 14.38 -13.05
N GLN A 78 -3.74 14.36 -12.34
CA GLN A 78 -3.19 15.53 -11.69
C GLN A 78 -2.16 16.23 -12.59
N ASN A 79 -2.00 17.54 -12.42
CA ASN A 79 -1.03 18.33 -13.19
C ASN A 79 0.38 18.23 -12.58
N ALA A 80 0.91 17.02 -12.54
CA ALA A 80 2.24 16.72 -12.03
C ALA A 80 2.78 15.47 -12.72
N VAL A 81 4.08 15.44 -12.98
CA VAL A 81 4.76 14.28 -13.53
C VAL A 81 4.96 13.24 -12.44
N LYS A 82 4.70 11.98 -12.77
CA LYS A 82 4.92 10.86 -11.86
C LYS A 82 6.41 10.62 -11.62
N ASP A 83 6.79 10.49 -10.35
CA ASP A 83 8.13 10.06 -9.98
C ASP A 83 8.28 8.54 -10.16
N PHE A 84 9.40 8.13 -10.72
CA PHE A 84 9.72 6.72 -10.91
C PHE A 84 10.95 6.33 -10.11
N TYR A 85 10.85 5.19 -9.43
CA TYR A 85 11.99 4.56 -8.79
C TYR A 85 12.60 3.54 -9.75
N ILE A 86 13.82 3.82 -10.22
CA ILE A 86 14.51 2.97 -11.20
C ILE A 86 15.55 2.12 -10.49
N ILE A 87 15.38 0.79 -10.57
CA ILE A 87 16.36 -0.17 -10.04
C ILE A 87 17.53 -0.25 -11.04
N LYS A 88 18.70 0.23 -10.63
CA LYS A 88 19.90 0.28 -11.47
C LYS A 88 20.74 -0.99 -11.38
N SER A 89 20.74 -1.63 -10.22
CA SER A 89 21.49 -2.87 -9.97
C SER A 89 20.60 -3.87 -9.24
N LYS A 90 21.01 -5.14 -9.31
CA LYS A 90 20.35 -6.20 -8.54
C LYS A 90 20.45 -5.88 -7.04
N ILE A 91 19.33 -5.94 -6.36
CA ILE A 91 19.25 -5.78 -4.90
C ILE A 91 18.75 -7.10 -4.34
N GLU A 92 19.45 -7.62 -3.33
CA GLU A 92 19.07 -8.84 -2.65
C GLU A 92 19.04 -8.59 -1.15
N PHE A 93 17.95 -9.01 -0.54
CA PHE A 93 17.78 -9.02 0.90
C PHE A 93 17.53 -10.45 1.37
N ARG A 94 18.21 -10.85 2.44
CA ARG A 94 18.04 -12.16 3.05
C ARG A 94 17.81 -12.01 4.55
N ASP A 95 16.79 -12.69 5.04
CA ASP A 95 16.54 -12.82 6.47
C ASP A 95 17.29 -14.06 6.98
N GLU A 96 18.34 -13.86 7.74
CA GLU A 96 19.17 -14.94 8.27
C GLU A 96 18.44 -15.82 9.29
N THR A 97 17.40 -15.28 9.93
CA THR A 97 16.60 -16.03 10.92
C THR A 97 15.68 -17.05 10.27
N THR A 98 14.99 -16.65 9.21
CA THR A 98 14.01 -17.50 8.50
C THR A 98 14.56 -18.18 7.27
N GLY A 99 15.68 -17.69 6.73
CA GLY A 99 16.23 -18.10 5.44
C GLY A 99 15.48 -17.54 4.24
N SER A 100 14.46 -16.72 4.46
CA SER A 100 13.71 -16.08 3.39
C SER A 100 14.54 -15.02 2.68
N SER A 101 14.38 -14.91 1.36
CA SER A 101 15.08 -13.91 0.58
C SER A 101 14.18 -13.24 -0.44
N ILE A 102 14.46 -11.98 -0.73
CA ILE A 102 13.81 -11.19 -1.76
C ILE A 102 14.88 -10.63 -2.68
N MET A 103 14.66 -10.73 -3.97
CA MET A 103 15.55 -10.18 -4.98
C MET A 103 14.78 -9.25 -5.91
N LEU A 104 15.32 -8.06 -6.08
CA LEU A 104 14.82 -7.06 -7.01
C LEU A 104 15.81 -6.89 -8.16
N GLY A 105 15.33 -6.94 -9.37
CA GLY A 105 16.15 -6.75 -10.56
C GLY A 105 15.36 -6.09 -11.68
N ARG A 106 16.07 -5.47 -12.59
CA ARG A 106 15.45 -4.91 -13.78
C ARG A 106 15.15 -6.02 -14.78
N LYS A 107 13.90 -6.07 -15.25
CA LYS A 107 13.54 -6.98 -16.34
C LYS A 107 14.31 -6.59 -17.61
N ARG A 108 15.04 -7.52 -18.18
CA ARG A 108 15.63 -7.33 -19.52
C ARG A 108 14.49 -7.37 -20.55
N LYS A 109 14.51 -6.40 -21.44
CA LYS A 109 13.61 -6.40 -22.59
C LYS A 109 13.96 -7.53 -23.55
#